data_62460aa2adb2bb6d447cefe02f033e1b
#
_entry.id   62460aa2adb2bb6d447cefe02f033e1b
#
_cell.length_a   1.000
_cell.length_b   1.000
_cell.length_c   1.000
_cell.angle_alpha   90.00
_cell.angle_beta   90.00
_cell.angle_gamma   90.00
#
_symmetry.space_group_name_H-M   'P 1'
#
loop_
_entity.id
_entity.type
_entity.pdbx_description
1 polymer ?
#
loop_
_entity_poly.entity_id
_entity_poly.type
_entity_poly.pdbx_seq_one_letter_code
_entity_poly.pdbx_strand_id
1 'polypeptide(L)'
;LLGLIEGVNIRNSNMLVASDFLFISLVVFNLFGNCEKYLYGYGKYELLRYKKRTLILGKIILKSFLSVCVFCLTRIIIYAFLLFIRNEKIIDFTVADISNYIFTSILSLFFISILQTLVELKFSSFAGVITAFSYYIVSTILGGYFIEKEQYFPLLFLTTNFSMKNRTDLISADFVDLYILYLI
;
A
#
# COMPACT_ATOMS: atom_id res chain seq x y z
N LEU A 1 -15.89 11.86 -1.14
CA LEU A 1 -14.56 12.01 -0.53
C LEU A 1 -14.41 11.15 0.71
N LEU A 2 -15.42 11.12 1.60
CA LEU A 2 -15.52 10.17 2.70
C LEU A 2 -15.25 8.73 2.21
N GLY A 3 -15.84 8.32 1.09
CA GLY A 3 -15.65 7.00 0.52
C GLY A 3 -14.21 6.62 0.15
N LEU A 4 -13.27 7.57 0.09
CA LEU A 4 -11.86 7.25 -0.20
C LEU A 4 -11.07 6.84 1.05
N ILE A 5 -11.44 7.38 2.22
CA ILE A 5 -10.92 6.91 3.53
C ILE A 5 -11.68 5.65 3.95
N GLU A 6 -12.98 5.61 3.73
CA GLU A 6 -13.82 4.44 3.98
C GLU A 6 -13.39 3.22 3.16
N GLY A 7 -12.78 3.45 1.99
CA GLY A 7 -12.34 2.38 1.11
C GLY A 7 -13.47 1.71 0.33
N VAL A 8 -13.14 0.63 -0.33
CA VAL A 8 -14.06 -0.12 -1.17
C VAL A 8 -15.09 -0.85 -0.31
N ASN A 9 -16.35 -0.46 -0.44
CA ASN A 9 -17.44 -1.21 0.17
C ASN A 9 -17.57 -2.58 -0.51
N ILE A 10 -17.89 -3.63 0.25
CA ILE A 10 -17.98 -5.01 -0.26
C ILE A 10 -19.01 -5.11 -1.39
N ARG A 11 -20.06 -4.30 -1.34
CA ARG A 11 -21.21 -4.42 -2.25
C ARG A 11 -21.27 -3.46 -3.43
N ASN A 12 -20.71 -2.26 -3.36
CA ASN A 12 -20.88 -1.27 -4.46
C ASN A 12 -19.93 -0.09 -4.36
N SER A 13 -18.85 -0.07 -5.13
CA SER A 13 -18.32 1.20 -5.64
C SER A 13 -17.16 1.01 -6.61
N ASN A 14 -17.48 0.71 -7.83
CA ASN A 14 -16.49 0.64 -8.93
C ASN A 14 -15.64 1.92 -9.01
N MET A 15 -16.19 3.10 -8.68
CA MET A 15 -15.43 4.36 -8.66
C MET A 15 -14.37 4.41 -7.56
N LEU A 16 -14.66 3.87 -6.37
CA LEU A 16 -13.69 3.86 -5.26
C LEU A 16 -12.55 2.88 -5.53
N VAL A 17 -12.88 1.69 -6.08
CA VAL A 17 -11.87 0.73 -6.55
C VAL A 17 -10.97 1.38 -7.60
N ALA A 18 -11.55 2.08 -8.57
CA ALA A 18 -10.80 2.73 -9.63
C ALA A 18 -9.88 3.82 -9.08
N SER A 19 -10.33 4.64 -8.12
CA SER A 19 -9.52 5.70 -7.52
C SER A 19 -8.36 5.15 -6.69
N ASP A 20 -8.58 4.09 -5.91
CA ASP A 20 -7.53 3.42 -5.15
C ASP A 20 -6.53 2.72 -6.09
N PHE A 21 -7.02 2.07 -7.14
CA PHE A 21 -6.17 1.45 -8.15
C PHE A 21 -5.29 2.48 -8.87
N LEU A 22 -5.84 3.65 -9.24
CA LEU A 22 -5.07 4.74 -9.83
C LEU A 22 -3.97 5.22 -8.88
N PHE A 23 -4.27 5.37 -7.61
CA PHE A 23 -3.29 5.81 -6.63
C PHE A 23 -2.16 4.77 -6.45
N ILE A 24 -2.50 3.50 -6.35
CA ILE A 24 -1.51 2.42 -6.26
C ILE A 24 -0.68 2.33 -7.54
N SER A 25 -1.31 2.54 -8.70
CA SER A 25 -0.58 2.54 -9.98
C SER A 25 0.49 3.61 -10.03
N LEU A 26 0.24 4.81 -9.49
CA LEU A 26 1.25 5.87 -9.39
C LEU A 26 2.45 5.43 -8.52
N VAL A 27 2.21 4.76 -7.39
CA VAL A 27 3.27 4.25 -6.53
C VAL A 27 4.07 3.17 -7.25
N VAL A 28 3.40 2.19 -7.85
CA VAL A 28 4.01 1.06 -8.56
C VAL A 28 4.86 1.54 -9.75
N PHE A 29 4.35 2.49 -10.54
CA PHE A 29 5.12 3.06 -11.67
C PHE A 29 6.29 3.93 -11.22
N ASN A 30 6.17 4.65 -10.10
CA ASN A 30 7.31 5.40 -9.56
C ASN A 30 8.46 4.47 -9.13
N LEU A 31 8.14 3.28 -8.67
CA LEU A 31 9.14 2.28 -8.26
C LEU A 31 9.67 1.45 -9.43
N PHE A 32 9.04 1.57 -10.62
CA PHE A 32 9.40 0.81 -11.81
C PHE A 32 10.87 0.99 -12.20
N GLY A 33 11.56 -0.12 -12.41
CA GLY A 33 12.95 -0.14 -12.86
C GLY A 33 13.98 0.38 -11.85
N ASN A 34 13.58 0.61 -10.58
CA ASN A 34 14.53 1.04 -9.57
C ASN A 34 15.65 0.01 -9.35
N CYS A 35 15.30 -1.28 -9.26
CA CYS A 35 16.29 -2.35 -9.12
C CYS A 35 17.16 -2.50 -10.37
N GLU A 36 16.57 -2.40 -11.54
CA GLU A 36 17.26 -2.50 -12.82
C GLU A 36 18.30 -1.38 -12.99
N LYS A 37 17.95 -0.15 -12.63
CA LYS A 37 18.89 0.99 -12.61
C LYS A 37 20.09 0.75 -11.69
N TYR A 38 19.87 0.10 -10.54
CA TYR A 38 20.96 -0.24 -9.60
C TYR A 38 21.78 -1.45 -10.06
N LEU A 39 21.16 -2.43 -10.74
CA LEU A 39 21.87 -3.62 -11.20
C LEU A 39 22.64 -3.40 -12.50
N TYR A 40 22.05 -2.70 -13.47
CA TYR A 40 22.59 -2.54 -14.83
C TYR A 40 23.10 -1.13 -15.15
N GLY A 41 22.70 -0.11 -14.35
CA GLY A 41 23.12 1.27 -14.51
C GLY A 41 24.32 1.65 -13.65
N TYR A 42 24.30 2.88 -13.13
CA TYR A 42 25.35 3.42 -12.24
C TYR A 42 25.56 2.58 -10.98
N GLY A 43 24.56 1.86 -10.52
CA GLY A 43 24.65 0.96 -9.36
C GLY A 43 25.61 -0.20 -9.58
N LYS A 44 25.92 -0.61 -10.83
CA LYS A 44 26.92 -1.63 -11.11
C LYS A 44 28.31 -1.21 -10.58
N TYR A 45 28.65 0.06 -10.72
CA TYR A 45 29.92 0.61 -10.19
C TYR A 45 29.88 0.70 -8.66
N GLU A 46 28.73 1.00 -8.06
CA GLU A 46 28.55 0.95 -6.61
C GLU A 46 28.63 -0.49 -6.09
N LEU A 47 28.06 -1.48 -6.78
CA LEU A 47 28.18 -2.90 -6.45
C LEU A 47 29.62 -3.40 -6.46
N LEU A 48 30.44 -2.93 -7.38
CA LEU A 48 31.88 -3.26 -7.45
C LEU A 48 32.70 -2.58 -6.33
N ARG A 49 32.26 -1.38 -5.93
CA ARG A 49 32.94 -0.57 -4.91
C ARG A 49 32.55 -0.98 -3.48
N TYR A 50 31.30 -1.36 -3.27
CA TYR A 50 30.81 -1.83 -1.96
C TYR A 50 30.85 -3.35 -1.88
N LYS A 51 31.73 -3.88 -1.01
CA LYS A 51 31.84 -5.33 -0.73
C LYS A 51 30.56 -5.95 -0.13
N LYS A 52 29.60 -5.14 0.32
CA LYS A 52 28.38 -5.60 1.00
C LYS A 52 27.12 -5.32 0.16
N ARG A 53 26.64 -6.34 -0.54
CA ARG A 53 25.37 -6.29 -1.33
C ARG A 53 24.14 -5.92 -0.49
N THR A 54 24.15 -6.25 0.80
CA THR A 54 23.09 -5.93 1.76
C THR A 54 22.85 -4.42 1.93
N LEU A 55 23.92 -3.60 1.83
CA LEU A 55 23.78 -2.14 1.92
C LEU A 55 23.01 -1.55 0.73
N ILE A 56 23.17 -2.14 -0.45
CA ILE A 56 22.47 -1.67 -1.65
C ILE A 56 21.00 -2.04 -1.58
N LEU A 57 20.67 -3.27 -1.14
CA LEU A 57 19.29 -3.67 -0.87
C LEU A 57 18.65 -2.76 0.18
N GLY A 58 19.35 -2.45 1.26
CA GLY A 58 18.88 -1.51 2.26
C GLY A 58 18.56 -0.12 1.70
N LYS A 59 19.40 0.41 0.81
CA LYS A 59 19.15 1.70 0.12
C LYS A 59 17.91 1.64 -0.77
N ILE A 60 17.72 0.55 -1.51
CA ILE A 60 16.54 0.36 -2.38
C ILE A 60 15.27 0.31 -1.52
N ILE A 61 15.25 -0.49 -0.46
CA ILE A 61 14.14 -0.62 0.46
C ILE A 61 13.82 0.72 1.13
N LEU A 62 14.83 1.43 1.63
CA LEU A 62 14.66 2.73 2.25
C LEU A 62 14.09 3.76 1.26
N LYS A 63 14.57 3.78 0.03
CA LYS A 63 14.04 4.65 -1.03
C LYS A 63 12.58 4.33 -1.34
N SER A 64 12.23 3.05 -1.41
CA SER A 64 10.85 2.59 -1.62
C SER A 64 9.96 3.03 -0.46
N PHE A 65 10.41 2.89 0.78
CA PHE A 65 9.69 3.35 1.96
C PHE A 65 9.44 4.85 1.95
N LEU A 66 10.48 5.65 1.69
CA LEU A 66 10.36 7.11 1.61
C LEU A 66 9.40 7.53 0.49
N SER A 67 9.46 6.86 -0.67
CA SER A 67 8.54 7.10 -1.77
C SER A 67 7.09 6.84 -1.35
N VAL A 68 6.81 5.70 -0.71
CA VAL A 68 5.47 5.37 -0.18
C VAL A 68 4.99 6.43 0.81
N CYS A 69 5.84 6.85 1.75
CA CYS A 69 5.48 7.90 2.71
C CYS A 69 5.09 9.22 2.01
N VAL A 70 5.88 9.65 1.03
CA VAL A 70 5.58 10.87 0.24
C VAL A 70 4.24 10.75 -0.47
N PHE A 71 3.96 9.61 -1.13
CA PHE A 71 2.69 9.39 -1.80
C PHE A 71 1.50 9.34 -0.83
N CYS A 72 1.63 8.72 0.33
CA CYS A 72 0.59 8.73 1.35
C CYS A 72 0.32 10.15 1.87
N LEU A 73 1.35 10.93 2.13
CA LEU A 73 1.21 12.32 2.56
C LEU A 73 0.55 13.19 1.48
N THR A 74 0.97 13.06 0.22
CA THR A 74 0.33 13.80 -0.89
C THR A 74 -1.14 13.44 -1.04
N ARG A 75 -1.51 12.16 -0.89
CA ARG A 75 -2.90 11.72 -0.88
C ARG A 75 -3.71 12.42 0.20
N ILE A 76 -3.21 12.47 1.42
CA ILE A 76 -3.88 13.14 2.55
C ILE A 76 -4.06 14.63 2.29
N ILE A 77 -3.01 15.30 1.79
CA ILE A 77 -3.06 16.74 1.48
C ILE A 77 -4.12 17.01 0.39
N ILE A 78 -4.17 16.20 -0.66
CA ILE A 78 -5.18 16.34 -1.72
C ILE A 78 -6.59 16.17 -1.13
N TYR A 79 -6.81 15.21 -0.24
CA TYR A 79 -8.10 15.01 0.40
C TYR A 79 -8.50 16.15 1.33
N ALA A 80 -7.57 16.62 2.14
CA ALA A 80 -7.81 17.77 3.02
C ALA A 80 -8.18 19.02 2.20
N PHE A 81 -7.49 19.25 1.09
CA PHE A 81 -7.77 20.36 0.18
C PHE A 81 -9.16 20.26 -0.46
N LEU A 82 -9.54 19.06 -0.93
CA LEU A 82 -10.86 18.83 -1.52
C LEU A 82 -12.01 18.98 -0.50
N LEU A 83 -11.80 18.55 0.75
CA LEU A 83 -12.77 18.76 1.84
C LEU A 83 -12.93 20.25 2.15
N PHE A 84 -11.82 20.98 2.18
CA PHE A 84 -11.82 22.42 2.38
C PHE A 84 -12.64 23.16 1.30
N ILE A 85 -12.46 22.81 0.01
CA ILE A 85 -13.21 23.42 -1.11
C ILE A 85 -14.70 23.13 -1.01
N ARG A 86 -15.08 21.92 -0.56
CA ARG A 86 -16.49 21.50 -0.46
C ARG A 86 -17.21 22.02 0.78
N ASN A 87 -16.50 22.66 1.71
CA ASN A 87 -17.04 23.03 3.03
C ASN A 87 -17.71 21.86 3.78
N GLU A 88 -17.30 20.63 3.46
CA GLU A 88 -17.79 19.44 4.16
C GLU A 88 -17.06 19.35 5.52
N LYS A 89 -17.83 19.23 6.60
CA LYS A 89 -17.25 19.05 7.93
C LYS A 89 -16.66 17.63 8.02
N ILE A 90 -15.45 17.51 8.53
CA ILE A 90 -14.81 16.23 8.92
C ILE A 90 -15.45 15.77 10.24
N ILE A 91 -16.76 15.48 10.23
CA ILE A 91 -17.54 15.42 11.48
C ILE A 91 -17.40 14.05 12.17
N ASP A 92 -17.05 12.98 11.44
CA ASP A 92 -17.19 11.61 11.96
C ASP A 92 -15.88 10.84 12.17
N PHE A 93 -14.70 11.48 11.96
CA PHE A 93 -13.42 10.80 12.15
C PHE A 93 -12.72 11.29 13.43
N THR A 94 -12.40 10.34 14.30
CA THR A 94 -11.51 10.63 15.43
C THR A 94 -10.06 10.77 14.94
N VAL A 95 -9.23 11.49 15.68
CA VAL A 95 -7.79 11.60 15.37
C VAL A 95 -7.13 10.20 15.36
N ALA A 96 -7.63 9.28 16.18
CA ALA A 96 -7.17 7.90 16.24
C ALA A 96 -7.46 7.16 14.93
N ASP A 97 -8.68 7.30 14.37
CA ASP A 97 -9.05 6.67 13.10
C ASP A 97 -8.15 7.12 11.95
N ILE A 98 -7.86 8.42 11.89
CA ILE A 98 -6.99 9.00 10.87
C ILE A 98 -5.56 8.46 11.01
N SER A 99 -5.02 8.40 12.24
CA SER A 99 -3.67 7.90 12.48
C SER A 99 -3.55 6.42 12.13
N ASN A 100 -4.51 5.59 12.50
CA ASN A 100 -4.56 4.18 12.16
C ASN A 100 -4.65 3.97 10.65
N TYR A 101 -5.50 4.74 9.96
CA TYR A 101 -5.61 4.70 8.50
C TYR A 101 -4.27 5.05 7.82
N ILE A 102 -3.59 6.10 8.26
CA ILE A 102 -2.30 6.50 7.70
C ILE A 102 -1.28 5.38 7.88
N PHE A 103 -1.18 4.85 9.09
CA PHE A 103 -0.22 3.82 9.43
C PHE A 103 -0.45 2.53 8.63
N THR A 104 -1.67 2.02 8.62
CA THR A 104 -2.02 0.81 7.86
C THR A 104 -1.88 0.99 6.36
N SER A 105 -2.19 2.18 5.81
CA SER A 105 -1.98 2.50 4.39
C SER A 105 -0.51 2.50 4.02
N ILE A 106 0.36 3.10 4.86
CA ILE A 106 1.81 3.09 4.63
C ILE A 106 2.33 1.66 4.65
N LEU A 107 1.94 0.85 5.64
CA LEU A 107 2.39 -0.53 5.75
C LEU A 107 1.92 -1.39 4.56
N SER A 108 0.66 -1.27 4.16
CA SER A 108 0.12 -2.00 3.00
C SER A 108 0.84 -1.66 1.70
N LEU A 109 1.03 -0.37 1.42
CA LEU A 109 1.74 0.08 0.21
C LEU A 109 3.22 -0.29 0.26
N PHE A 110 3.84 -0.24 1.42
CA PHE A 110 5.22 -0.66 1.61
C PHE A 110 5.38 -2.16 1.36
N PHE A 111 4.44 -2.99 1.83
CA PHE A 111 4.44 -4.42 1.54
C PHE A 111 4.35 -4.70 0.03
N ILE A 112 3.44 -4.03 -0.69
CA ILE A 112 3.33 -4.13 -2.15
C ILE A 112 4.65 -3.71 -2.82
N SER A 113 5.28 -2.63 -2.34
CA SER A 113 6.54 -2.14 -2.88
C SER A 113 7.71 -3.11 -2.68
N ILE A 114 7.77 -3.78 -1.53
CA ILE A 114 8.75 -4.84 -1.26
C ILE A 114 8.52 -6.03 -2.19
N LEU A 115 7.27 -6.47 -2.31
CA LEU A 115 6.90 -7.58 -3.19
C LEU A 115 7.28 -7.28 -4.65
N GLN A 116 6.96 -6.09 -5.14
CA GLN A 116 7.39 -5.61 -6.46
C GLN A 116 8.92 -5.67 -6.60
N THR A 117 9.64 -5.11 -5.62
CA THR A 117 11.11 -5.04 -5.62
C THR A 117 11.74 -6.44 -5.65
N LEU A 118 11.21 -7.39 -4.87
CA LEU A 118 11.72 -8.77 -4.82
C LEU A 118 11.53 -9.49 -6.17
N VAL A 119 10.37 -9.31 -6.80
CA VAL A 119 10.09 -9.91 -8.12
C VAL A 119 10.94 -9.24 -9.20
N GLU A 120 11.11 -7.91 -9.14
CA GLU A 120 11.97 -7.16 -10.05
C GLU A 120 13.43 -7.63 -9.97
N LEU A 121 13.94 -7.90 -8.76
CA LEU A 121 15.30 -8.42 -8.56
C LEU A 121 15.51 -9.82 -9.16
N LYS A 122 14.46 -10.66 -9.15
CA LYS A 122 14.57 -12.06 -9.58
C LYS A 122 14.26 -12.26 -11.05
N PHE A 123 13.34 -11.47 -11.62
CA PHE A 123 12.82 -11.68 -12.97
C PHE A 123 13.05 -10.45 -13.86
N SER A 124 12.17 -9.46 -13.78
CA SER A 124 12.24 -8.22 -14.57
C SER A 124 11.39 -7.12 -13.93
N SER A 125 11.66 -5.87 -14.30
CA SER A 125 10.87 -4.72 -13.85
C SER A 125 9.39 -4.85 -14.22
N PHE A 126 9.10 -5.38 -15.41
CA PHE A 126 7.73 -5.60 -15.87
C PHE A 126 7.00 -6.68 -15.06
N ALA A 127 7.69 -7.80 -14.75
CA ALA A 127 7.14 -8.83 -13.87
C ALA A 127 6.81 -8.31 -12.47
N GLY A 128 7.65 -7.43 -11.93
CA GLY A 128 7.40 -6.76 -10.66
C GLY A 128 6.11 -5.95 -10.66
N VAL A 129 5.87 -5.15 -11.70
CA VAL A 129 4.65 -4.36 -11.86
C VAL A 129 3.40 -5.25 -11.97
N ILE A 130 3.45 -6.28 -12.82
CA ILE A 130 2.32 -7.22 -12.97
C ILE A 130 2.00 -7.86 -11.63
N THR A 131 3.02 -8.31 -10.89
CA THR A 131 2.81 -8.96 -9.59
C THR A 131 2.19 -8.01 -8.58
N ALA A 132 2.63 -6.75 -8.52
CA ALA A 132 2.07 -5.74 -7.62
C ALA A 132 0.59 -5.48 -7.90
N PHE A 133 0.21 -5.32 -9.18
CA PHE A 133 -1.18 -5.13 -9.57
C PHE A 133 -2.03 -6.38 -9.33
N SER A 134 -1.54 -7.55 -9.71
CA SER A 134 -2.24 -8.81 -9.47
C SER A 134 -2.48 -9.05 -7.98
N TYR A 135 -1.47 -8.79 -7.15
CA TYR A 135 -1.61 -8.89 -5.70
C TYR A 135 -2.67 -7.93 -5.16
N TYR A 136 -2.68 -6.67 -5.60
CA TYR A 136 -3.69 -5.70 -5.17
C TYR A 136 -5.10 -6.15 -5.53
N ILE A 137 -5.34 -6.55 -6.78
CA ILE A 137 -6.65 -6.99 -7.26
C ILE A 137 -7.11 -8.23 -6.49
N VAL A 138 -6.26 -9.24 -6.40
CA VAL A 138 -6.55 -10.49 -5.69
C VAL A 138 -6.81 -10.22 -4.20
N SER A 139 -5.97 -9.41 -3.55
CA SER A 139 -6.14 -9.04 -2.15
C SER A 139 -7.46 -8.32 -1.90
N THR A 140 -7.86 -7.41 -2.79
CA THR A 140 -9.11 -6.66 -2.66
C THR A 140 -10.34 -7.57 -2.83
N ILE A 141 -10.32 -8.45 -3.83
CA ILE A 141 -11.45 -9.36 -4.11
C ILE A 141 -11.57 -10.44 -3.03
N LEU A 142 -10.49 -11.18 -2.77
CA LEU A 142 -10.50 -12.26 -1.79
C LEU A 142 -10.72 -11.74 -0.36
N GLY A 143 -10.16 -10.57 -0.05
CA GLY A 143 -10.36 -9.96 1.26
C GLY A 143 -11.83 -9.64 1.54
N GLY A 144 -12.57 -9.11 0.56
CA GLY A 144 -14.00 -8.92 0.68
C GLY A 144 -14.73 -10.22 0.98
N TYR A 145 -14.42 -11.29 0.22
CA TYR A 145 -15.03 -12.60 0.40
C TYR A 145 -14.75 -13.22 1.79
N PHE A 146 -13.51 -13.10 2.29
CA PHE A 146 -13.17 -13.65 3.61
C PHE A 146 -13.78 -12.86 4.77
N ILE A 147 -13.91 -11.54 4.63
CA ILE A 147 -14.59 -10.69 5.63
C ILE A 147 -16.08 -11.06 5.71
N GLU A 148 -16.76 -11.25 4.56
CA GLU A 148 -18.16 -11.70 4.55
C GLU A 148 -18.38 -13.07 5.21
N LYS A 149 -17.36 -13.94 5.19
CA LYS A 149 -17.39 -15.27 5.83
C LYS A 149 -16.84 -15.30 7.24
N GLU A 150 -16.47 -14.15 7.82
CA GLU A 150 -15.84 -14.05 9.14
C GLU A 150 -14.55 -14.88 9.27
N GLN A 151 -13.85 -15.10 8.17
CA GLN A 151 -12.59 -15.85 8.11
C GLN A 151 -11.41 -14.87 8.10
N TYR A 152 -10.91 -14.48 9.26
CA TYR A 152 -9.90 -13.41 9.36
C TYR A 152 -8.46 -13.90 9.15
N PHE A 153 -8.16 -15.18 9.38
CA PHE A 153 -6.79 -15.70 9.27
C PHE A 153 -6.16 -15.48 7.87
N PRO A 154 -6.85 -15.70 6.72
CA PRO A 154 -6.28 -15.42 5.41
C PRO A 154 -6.00 -13.93 5.16
N LEU A 155 -6.65 -13.03 5.91
CA LEU A 155 -6.45 -11.59 5.76
C LEU A 155 -5.05 -11.15 6.17
N LEU A 156 -4.33 -11.91 7.01
CA LEU A 156 -2.93 -11.62 7.36
C LEU A 156 -2.04 -11.44 6.11
N PHE A 157 -2.34 -12.18 5.05
CA PHE A 157 -1.61 -12.11 3.78
C PHE A 157 -2.24 -11.13 2.77
N LEU A 158 -3.39 -10.54 3.09
CA LEU A 158 -4.16 -9.67 2.20
C LEU A 158 -4.17 -8.23 2.73
N THR A 159 -2.98 -7.62 2.78
CA THR A 159 -2.67 -6.39 3.52
C THR A 159 -3.50 -5.18 3.11
N THR A 160 -3.98 -5.11 1.86
CA THR A 160 -4.74 -3.96 1.34
C THR A 160 -6.08 -3.74 2.03
N ASN A 161 -6.65 -4.78 2.66
CA ASN A 161 -7.96 -4.68 3.33
C ASN A 161 -7.91 -3.86 4.61
N PHE A 162 -6.77 -3.83 5.29
CA PHE A 162 -6.58 -3.08 6.53
C PHE A 162 -6.39 -1.58 6.31
N SER A 163 -6.12 -1.15 5.09
CA SER A 163 -6.10 0.27 4.73
C SER A 163 -7.48 0.86 4.39
N MET A 164 -8.53 0.06 4.51
CA MET A 164 -9.91 0.43 4.17
C MET A 164 -10.78 0.44 5.43
N LYS A 165 -11.23 1.62 5.88
CA LYS A 165 -12.01 1.75 7.12
C LYS A 165 -13.26 0.87 7.13
N ASN A 166 -14.05 0.87 6.06
CA ASN A 166 -15.26 0.04 5.95
C ASN A 166 -15.02 -1.46 6.12
N ARG A 167 -13.82 -1.92 5.86
CA ARG A 167 -13.43 -3.32 6.04
C ARG A 167 -12.86 -3.57 7.43
N THR A 168 -12.07 -2.65 7.96
CA THR A 168 -11.56 -2.75 9.33
C THR A 168 -12.66 -2.69 10.37
N ASP A 169 -13.71 -1.90 10.13
CA ASP A 169 -14.88 -1.83 11.03
C ASP A 169 -15.68 -3.15 11.10
N LEU A 170 -15.54 -4.01 10.08
CA LEU A 170 -16.16 -5.34 10.05
C LEU A 170 -15.27 -6.44 10.64
N ILE A 171 -13.98 -6.16 10.82
CA ILE A 171 -13.01 -7.09 11.40
C ILE A 171 -12.98 -6.82 12.91
N SER A 172 -12.84 -7.88 13.73
CA SER A 172 -12.74 -7.71 15.18
C SER A 172 -11.51 -6.84 15.55
N ALA A 173 -11.67 -5.98 16.55
CA ALA A 173 -10.59 -5.11 17.02
C ALA A 173 -9.34 -5.92 17.41
N ASP A 174 -9.53 -7.03 18.11
CA ASP A 174 -8.44 -7.93 18.54
C ASP A 174 -7.62 -8.45 17.34
N PHE A 175 -8.29 -8.70 16.20
CA PHE A 175 -7.59 -9.18 15.01
C PHE A 175 -6.83 -8.04 14.30
N VAL A 176 -7.35 -6.83 14.33
CA VAL A 176 -6.66 -5.65 13.78
C VAL A 176 -5.39 -5.35 14.56
N ASP A 177 -5.45 -5.42 15.89
CA ASP A 177 -4.28 -5.23 16.76
C ASP A 177 -3.22 -6.30 16.52
N LEU A 178 -3.62 -7.55 16.38
CA LEU A 178 -2.73 -8.67 16.07
C LEU A 178 -2.09 -8.52 14.68
N TYR A 179 -2.84 -8.00 13.71
CA TYR A 179 -2.34 -7.71 12.38
C TYR A 179 -1.28 -6.59 12.38
N ILE A 180 -1.51 -5.51 13.14
CA ILE A 180 -0.55 -4.43 13.29
C ILE A 180 0.75 -4.97 13.89
N LEU A 181 0.65 -5.80 14.92
CA LEU A 181 1.81 -6.44 15.57
C LEU A 181 2.57 -7.38 14.62
N TYR A 182 1.88 -8.04 13.71
CA TYR A 182 2.48 -8.92 12.70
C TYR A 182 3.29 -8.14 11.64
N LEU A 183 2.89 -6.91 11.33
CA LEU A 183 3.55 -6.09 10.31
C LEU A 183 4.74 -5.27 10.83
N ILE A 184 4.87 -5.09 12.14
CA ILE A 184 6.01 -4.42 12.80
C ILE A 184 7.15 -5.41 13.00
#